data_dca24bf410616866bf196b5311580e7a
#
_entry.id   dca24bf410616866bf196b5311580e7a
#
_cell.length_a   1.000
_cell.length_b   1.000
_cell.length_c   1.000
_cell.angle_alpha   90.00
_cell.angle_beta   90.00
_cell.angle_gamma   90.00
#
_symmetry.space_group_name_H-M   'P 1'
#
loop_
_entity.id
_entity.type
_entity.pdbx_description
1 polymer ?
#
loop_
_entity_poly.entity_id
_entity_poly.type
_entity_poly.pdbx_seq_one_letter_code
_entity_poly.pdbx_strand_id
1 'polypeptide(L)'
;MQVAFRADAAPSIGGGHVMRCLTLAGELARRGATCTFLVSHETAAVVPALGRSGFTTRVVGADAADTLAALRTISAEGVDILVTDSYAISAREESQWRPAARLILAIDDLADRPHDCDILLDTAVSRTASDYASKLPPHCHLLLGTRFALLRPEFAAARARTLAARAPDALRRIVVSLGMSAVETPTARIVQALRRAGIAAAIDIVSARPSETLAALVATTKDVHLHIDPGDIAALLSSADLAIGAAGTTSWERCCLGLPSIVVVLAPNQNPNAEALARAGAAVVTEAAPGFEAKVAEAVRSLAGAPERLGAMAHAAAALCDGDGSARVVDALLRVSAGQLRLRTASADDACYLLDLRNDPAARAVSRQTDVVAWETHTAWLGRRLADPATLL
;
A
#
# COMPACT_ATOMS: atom_id res chain seq x y z
N MET A 1 -7.60 -7.19 17.37
CA MET A 1 -6.16 -7.13 17.01
C MET A 1 -5.74 -5.68 16.92
N GLN A 2 -4.69 -5.28 17.65
CA GLN A 2 -4.14 -3.92 17.67
C GLN A 2 -2.96 -3.84 16.70
N VAL A 3 -3.03 -2.95 15.72
CA VAL A 3 -1.98 -2.77 14.71
C VAL A 3 -1.48 -1.32 14.74
N ALA A 4 -0.17 -1.15 14.86
CA ALA A 4 0.47 0.16 14.75
C ALA A 4 1.23 0.26 13.42
N PHE A 5 1.20 1.43 12.81
CA PHE A 5 1.93 1.76 11.59
C PHE A 5 2.95 2.85 11.90
N ARG A 6 4.24 2.58 11.73
CA ARG A 6 5.31 3.58 11.80
C ARG A 6 5.75 3.93 10.38
N ALA A 7 5.22 5.01 9.85
CA ALA A 7 5.49 5.47 8.49
C ALA A 7 5.52 6.99 8.42
N ASP A 8 6.40 7.53 7.61
CA ASP A 8 6.58 8.97 7.46
C ASP A 8 6.40 9.43 6.01
N ALA A 9 6.01 10.68 5.88
CA ALA A 9 6.00 11.42 4.63
C ALA A 9 6.63 12.78 4.83
N ALA A 10 7.42 13.22 3.85
CA ALA A 10 8.02 14.55 3.80
C ALA A 10 8.03 15.04 2.34
N PRO A 11 8.14 16.36 2.08
CA PRO A 11 8.21 16.88 0.72
C PRO A 11 9.32 16.25 -0.14
N SER A 12 10.43 15.84 0.50
CA SER A 12 11.59 15.23 -0.17
C SER A 12 11.38 13.76 -0.54
N ILE A 13 10.59 13.01 0.23
CA ILE A 13 10.35 11.57 0.01
C ILE A 13 8.96 11.27 -0.55
N GLY A 14 8.05 12.25 -0.54
CA GLY A 14 6.67 12.08 -0.97
C GLY A 14 5.80 11.36 0.06
N GLY A 15 4.58 10.98 -0.33
CA GLY A 15 3.58 10.34 0.54
C GLY A 15 3.37 8.85 0.30
N GLY A 16 4.16 8.22 -0.57
CA GLY A 16 3.95 6.85 -1.03
C GLY A 16 3.91 5.81 0.10
N HIS A 17 4.81 5.93 1.09
CA HIS A 17 4.88 5.05 2.26
C HIS A 17 3.58 5.07 3.06
N VAL A 18 3.12 6.26 3.42
CA VAL A 18 1.88 6.41 4.20
C VAL A 18 0.66 5.95 3.39
N MET A 19 0.62 6.21 2.08
CA MET A 19 -0.49 5.76 1.23
C MET A 19 -0.58 4.24 1.13
N ARG A 20 0.55 3.52 0.98
CA ARG A 20 0.53 2.05 0.97
C ARG A 20 0.20 1.48 2.35
N CYS A 21 0.64 2.13 3.43
CA CYS A 21 0.24 1.78 4.79
C CYS A 21 -1.27 2.01 5.03
N LEU A 22 -1.86 3.11 4.53
CA LEU A 22 -3.31 3.35 4.60
C LEU A 22 -4.11 2.26 3.87
N THR A 23 -3.62 1.81 2.74
CA THR A 23 -4.22 0.71 1.99
C THR A 23 -4.22 -0.59 2.80
N LEU A 24 -3.08 -0.94 3.41
CA LEU A 24 -2.97 -2.13 4.26
C LEU A 24 -3.83 -2.02 5.51
N ALA A 25 -3.87 -0.83 6.15
CA ALA A 25 -4.72 -0.55 7.30
C ALA A 25 -6.20 -0.71 6.98
N GLY A 26 -6.64 -0.27 5.80
CA GLY A 26 -8.01 -0.46 5.33
C GLY A 26 -8.39 -1.95 5.19
N GLU A 27 -7.49 -2.78 4.66
CA GLU A 27 -7.71 -4.23 4.56
C GLU A 27 -7.74 -4.89 5.94
N LEU A 28 -6.81 -4.53 6.83
CA LEU A 28 -6.77 -5.03 8.20
C LEU A 28 -8.02 -4.62 9.00
N ALA A 29 -8.47 -3.38 8.85
CA ALA A 29 -9.70 -2.90 9.51
C ALA A 29 -10.95 -3.66 9.03
N ARG A 30 -11.04 -4.01 7.74
CA ARG A 30 -12.12 -4.88 7.23
C ARG A 30 -12.10 -6.29 7.83
N ARG A 31 -10.94 -6.72 8.33
CA ARG A 31 -10.76 -7.99 9.07
C ARG A 31 -10.87 -7.81 10.60
N GLY A 32 -11.37 -6.66 11.08
CA GLY A 32 -11.63 -6.38 12.49
C GLY A 32 -10.41 -5.91 13.30
N ALA A 33 -9.34 -5.44 12.65
CA ALA A 33 -8.22 -4.84 13.35
C ALA A 33 -8.48 -3.37 13.70
N THR A 34 -7.95 -2.92 14.82
CA THR A 34 -7.86 -1.50 15.19
C THR A 34 -6.48 -0.98 14.80
N CYS A 35 -6.43 0.02 13.91
CA CYS A 35 -5.20 0.54 13.35
C CYS A 35 -4.87 1.94 13.91
N THR A 36 -3.61 2.15 14.29
CA THR A 36 -3.09 3.44 14.77
C THR A 36 -1.84 3.82 13.98
N PHE A 37 -1.79 5.05 13.47
CA PHE A 37 -0.62 5.58 12.76
C PHE A 37 0.28 6.39 13.69
N LEU A 38 1.56 6.06 13.69
CA LEU A 38 2.64 6.77 14.37
C LEU A 38 3.47 7.46 13.29
N VAL A 39 3.37 8.78 13.19
CA VAL A 39 3.91 9.55 12.06
C VAL A 39 4.68 10.78 12.54
N SER A 40 5.55 11.32 11.67
CA SER A 40 6.21 12.60 11.92
C SER A 40 5.23 13.77 11.82
N HIS A 41 5.62 14.91 12.35
CA HIS A 41 4.82 16.14 12.30
C HIS A 41 4.49 16.60 10.88
N GLU A 42 5.39 16.38 9.91
CA GLU A 42 5.21 16.83 8.53
C GLU A 42 4.24 15.95 7.73
N THR A 43 4.02 14.73 8.18
CA THR A 43 3.27 13.71 7.42
C THR A 43 1.84 14.16 7.08
N ALA A 44 1.15 14.80 8.03
CA ALA A 44 -0.23 15.25 7.83
C ALA A 44 -0.37 16.30 6.70
N ALA A 45 0.64 17.17 6.55
CA ALA A 45 0.67 18.17 5.48
C ALA A 45 0.94 17.54 4.10
N VAL A 46 1.74 16.46 4.05
CA VAL A 46 2.11 15.78 2.81
C VAL A 46 1.02 14.81 2.35
N VAL A 47 0.31 14.18 3.30
CA VAL A 47 -0.73 13.17 3.01
C VAL A 47 -2.05 13.53 3.70
N PRO A 48 -2.84 14.46 3.13
CA PRO A 48 -4.15 14.85 3.69
C PRO A 48 -5.13 13.67 3.82
N ALA A 49 -4.96 12.62 2.99
CA ALA A 49 -5.75 11.40 3.06
C ALA A 49 -5.66 10.70 4.42
N LEU A 50 -4.54 10.84 5.14
CA LEU A 50 -4.39 10.27 6.49
C LEU A 50 -5.40 10.90 7.46
N GLY A 51 -5.55 12.23 7.44
CA GLY A 51 -6.52 12.93 8.30
C GLY A 51 -7.99 12.59 7.98
N ARG A 52 -8.28 12.18 6.73
CA ARG A 52 -9.63 11.77 6.29
C ARG A 52 -9.90 10.28 6.44
N SER A 53 -8.88 9.49 6.79
CA SER A 53 -8.98 8.03 6.82
C SER A 53 -9.85 7.46 7.95
N GLY A 54 -10.08 8.25 9.02
CA GLY A 54 -10.74 7.82 10.23
C GLY A 54 -9.85 6.99 11.18
N PHE A 55 -8.61 6.69 10.81
CA PHE A 55 -7.67 6.01 11.69
C PHE A 55 -7.10 6.95 12.75
N THR A 56 -6.85 6.42 13.95
CA THR A 56 -6.15 7.14 15.00
C THR A 56 -4.73 7.49 14.53
N THR A 57 -4.35 8.75 14.67
CA THR A 57 -3.01 9.23 14.30
C THR A 57 -2.36 9.87 15.52
N ARG A 58 -1.08 9.53 15.76
CA ARG A 58 -0.25 10.12 16.81
C ARG A 58 1.05 10.64 16.20
N VAL A 59 1.41 11.83 16.55
CA VAL A 59 2.72 12.39 16.16
C VAL A 59 3.78 11.85 17.10
N VAL A 60 4.86 11.34 16.54
CA VAL A 60 6.04 10.84 17.26
C VAL A 60 7.29 11.54 16.73
N GLY A 61 8.30 11.66 17.59
CA GLY A 61 9.60 12.16 17.17
C GLY A 61 10.37 11.17 16.31
N ALA A 62 11.55 11.56 15.89
CA ALA A 62 12.46 10.71 15.11
C ALA A 62 13.17 9.66 15.97
N ASP A 63 13.19 9.84 17.31
CA ASP A 63 13.83 8.90 18.22
C ASP A 63 13.00 7.60 18.34
N ALA A 64 13.70 6.48 18.37
CA ALA A 64 13.08 5.18 18.59
C ALA A 64 12.36 5.09 19.95
N ALA A 65 12.81 5.80 20.96
CA ALA A 65 12.18 5.87 22.28
C ALA A 65 10.78 6.47 22.24
N ASP A 66 10.54 7.49 21.41
CA ASP A 66 9.24 8.12 21.25
C ASP A 66 8.22 7.13 20.63
N THR A 67 8.65 6.38 19.62
CA THR A 67 7.84 5.32 19.02
C THR A 67 7.54 4.22 20.05
N LEU A 68 8.53 3.76 20.82
CA LEU A 68 8.33 2.75 21.87
C LEU A 68 7.33 3.22 22.94
N ALA A 69 7.45 4.47 23.39
CA ALA A 69 6.51 5.06 24.35
C ALA A 69 5.10 5.11 23.76
N ALA A 70 4.95 5.51 22.50
CA ALA A 70 3.66 5.55 21.81
C ALA A 70 3.03 4.15 21.68
N LEU A 71 3.79 3.11 21.33
CA LEU A 71 3.32 1.73 21.25
C LEU A 71 2.74 1.24 22.59
N ARG A 72 3.43 1.52 23.71
CA ARG A 72 2.97 1.17 25.06
C ARG A 72 1.69 1.90 25.46
N THR A 73 1.42 3.09 24.90
CA THR A 73 0.15 3.80 25.16
C THR A 73 -1.01 3.29 24.30
N ILE A 74 -0.76 2.55 23.22
CA ILE A 74 -1.80 1.86 22.44
C ILE A 74 -2.29 0.63 23.20
N SER A 75 -1.34 -0.15 23.71
CA SER A 75 -1.60 -1.33 24.55
C SER A 75 -0.49 -1.52 25.57
N ALA A 76 -0.84 -1.72 26.84
CA ALA A 76 0.14 -1.96 27.91
C ALA A 76 0.92 -3.27 27.67
N GLU A 77 0.31 -4.25 27.03
CA GLU A 77 0.92 -5.55 26.68
C GLU A 77 1.66 -5.49 25.31
N GLY A 78 1.69 -4.33 24.65
CA GLY A 78 2.18 -4.15 23.30
C GLY A 78 1.11 -4.37 22.22
N VAL A 79 1.46 -4.03 20.98
CA VAL A 79 0.59 -4.22 19.83
C VAL A 79 0.77 -5.62 19.24
N ASP A 80 -0.27 -6.15 18.60
CA ASP A 80 -0.19 -7.45 17.94
C ASP A 80 0.73 -7.39 16.72
N ILE A 81 0.65 -6.28 15.95
CA ILE A 81 1.47 -6.08 14.76
C ILE A 81 1.99 -4.64 14.74
N LEU A 82 3.28 -4.48 14.51
CA LEU A 82 3.90 -3.22 14.10
C LEU A 82 4.27 -3.31 12.63
N VAL A 83 3.76 -2.39 11.82
CA VAL A 83 4.15 -2.21 10.41
C VAL A 83 5.13 -1.04 10.34
N THR A 84 6.32 -1.28 9.80
CA THR A 84 7.34 -0.25 9.58
C THR A 84 7.52 0.03 8.09
N ASP A 85 7.54 1.31 7.71
CA ASP A 85 7.69 1.74 6.33
C ASP A 85 8.38 3.10 6.25
N SER A 86 9.71 3.08 6.29
CA SER A 86 10.54 4.28 6.19
C SER A 86 11.98 3.91 5.86
N TYR A 87 12.64 4.69 5.03
CA TYR A 87 14.07 4.52 4.72
C TYR A 87 15.00 4.79 5.93
N ALA A 88 14.51 5.47 6.95
CA ALA A 88 15.26 5.75 8.17
C ALA A 88 15.15 4.62 9.23
N ILE A 89 14.34 3.59 8.98
CA ILE A 89 14.12 2.48 9.90
C ILE A 89 14.96 1.27 9.44
N SER A 90 15.64 0.65 10.41
CA SER A 90 16.46 -0.54 10.20
C SER A 90 16.29 -1.51 11.37
N ALA A 91 17.02 -2.63 11.35
CA ALA A 91 17.07 -3.57 12.46
C ALA A 91 17.36 -2.92 13.83
N ARG A 92 18.10 -1.80 13.84
CA ARG A 92 18.43 -1.08 15.06
C ARG A 92 17.20 -0.50 15.76
N GLU A 93 16.31 0.13 15.04
CA GLU A 93 15.07 0.70 15.57
C GLU A 93 14.06 -0.41 15.85
N GLU A 94 13.91 -1.36 14.93
CA GLU A 94 12.96 -2.48 15.04
C GLU A 94 13.25 -3.34 16.27
N SER A 95 14.52 -3.65 16.57
CA SER A 95 14.92 -4.38 17.77
C SER A 95 14.55 -3.67 19.08
N GLN A 96 14.57 -2.32 19.09
CA GLN A 96 14.14 -1.55 20.25
C GLN A 96 12.62 -1.61 20.46
N TRP A 97 11.84 -1.82 19.39
CA TRP A 97 10.38 -1.89 19.43
C TRP A 97 9.85 -3.31 19.69
N ARG A 98 10.67 -4.34 19.52
CA ARG A 98 10.31 -5.74 19.80
C ARG A 98 9.59 -5.96 21.14
N PRO A 99 10.01 -5.34 22.27
CA PRO A 99 9.34 -5.54 23.55
C PRO A 99 7.89 -5.01 23.60
N ALA A 100 7.47 -4.22 22.59
CA ALA A 100 6.14 -3.64 22.52
C ALA A 100 5.36 -4.07 21.23
N ALA A 101 5.87 -5.04 20.46
CA ALA A 101 5.23 -5.57 19.27
C ALA A 101 5.43 -7.08 19.19
N ARG A 102 4.33 -7.83 19.06
CA ARG A 102 4.39 -9.30 18.94
C ARG A 102 4.92 -9.75 17.59
N LEU A 103 4.60 -9.01 16.53
CA LEU A 103 5.04 -9.25 15.16
C LEU A 103 5.41 -7.93 14.50
N ILE A 104 6.53 -7.91 13.78
CA ILE A 104 6.96 -6.77 12.97
C ILE A 104 6.90 -7.14 11.49
N LEU A 105 6.13 -6.35 10.72
CA LEU A 105 6.16 -6.33 9.26
C LEU A 105 6.99 -5.13 8.80
N ALA A 106 8.14 -5.36 8.18
CA ALA A 106 8.88 -4.31 7.49
C ALA A 106 8.48 -4.22 6.03
N ILE A 107 8.16 -3.02 5.54
CA ILE A 107 7.99 -2.74 4.12
C ILE A 107 9.27 -2.06 3.63
N ASP A 108 9.95 -2.70 2.69
CA ASP A 108 11.19 -2.21 2.10
C ASP A 108 11.13 -2.31 0.57
N ASP A 109 11.91 -1.47 -0.13
CA ASP A 109 12.03 -1.50 -1.59
C ASP A 109 13.46 -1.20 -2.07
N LEU A 110 14.40 -1.08 -1.12
CA LEU A 110 15.82 -0.82 -1.41
C LEU A 110 16.69 -2.07 -1.27
N ALA A 111 16.43 -2.93 -0.30
CA ALA A 111 17.25 -4.08 0.08
C ALA A 111 18.71 -3.68 0.40
N ASP A 112 18.91 -2.53 1.01
CA ASP A 112 20.23 -1.93 1.27
C ASP A 112 20.67 -1.99 2.75
N ARG A 113 19.74 -2.38 3.66
CA ARG A 113 19.98 -2.39 5.12
C ARG A 113 19.39 -3.63 5.80
N PRO A 114 19.88 -3.99 7.01
CA PRO A 114 19.31 -5.09 7.77
C PRO A 114 17.98 -4.69 8.42
N HIS A 115 17.08 -5.69 8.61
CA HIS A 115 15.83 -5.58 9.34
C HIS A 115 15.73 -6.65 10.43
N ASP A 116 15.10 -6.32 11.56
CA ASP A 116 14.69 -7.24 12.62
C ASP A 116 13.17 -7.40 12.59
N CYS A 117 12.68 -8.12 11.58
CA CYS A 117 11.27 -8.30 11.33
C CYS A 117 10.89 -9.79 11.19
N ASP A 118 9.61 -10.09 11.37
CA ASP A 118 9.02 -11.42 11.20
C ASP A 118 8.54 -11.64 9.76
N ILE A 119 8.16 -10.55 9.11
CA ILE A 119 7.74 -10.53 7.71
C ILE A 119 8.40 -9.33 7.05
N LEU A 120 8.97 -9.53 5.86
CA LEU A 120 9.42 -8.45 5.00
C LEU A 120 8.60 -8.44 3.71
N LEU A 121 8.07 -7.29 3.36
CA LEU A 121 7.33 -7.03 2.13
C LEU A 121 8.16 -6.15 1.20
N ASP A 122 8.50 -6.67 0.01
CA ASP A 122 9.06 -5.88 -1.09
C ASP A 122 8.29 -6.18 -2.38
N THR A 123 7.64 -5.16 -2.93
CA THR A 123 6.79 -5.28 -4.11
C THR A 123 7.51 -5.06 -5.43
N ALA A 124 8.84 -4.88 -5.43
CA ALA A 124 9.61 -4.71 -6.64
C ALA A 124 9.62 -5.99 -7.50
N VAL A 125 9.43 -5.84 -8.81
CA VAL A 125 9.33 -6.99 -9.76
C VAL A 125 10.61 -7.83 -9.80
N SER A 126 11.76 -7.19 -9.72
CA SER A 126 13.07 -7.87 -9.87
C SER A 126 13.63 -8.40 -8.55
N ARG A 127 12.94 -8.20 -7.44
CA ARG A 127 13.44 -8.58 -6.12
C ARG A 127 13.41 -10.07 -5.91
N THR A 128 14.49 -10.60 -5.33
CA THR A 128 14.67 -12.01 -5.02
C THR A 128 15.07 -12.21 -3.56
N ALA A 129 14.96 -13.43 -3.04
CA ALA A 129 15.37 -13.76 -1.68
C ALA A 129 16.88 -13.55 -1.45
N SER A 130 17.71 -13.67 -2.48
CA SER A 130 19.15 -13.45 -2.38
C SER A 130 19.52 -12.00 -2.06
N ASP A 131 18.69 -11.02 -2.44
CA ASP A 131 18.90 -9.60 -2.12
C ASP A 131 18.83 -9.33 -0.61
N TYR A 132 18.15 -10.20 0.12
CA TYR A 132 17.92 -10.12 1.56
C TYR A 132 18.69 -11.16 2.39
N ALA A 133 19.47 -12.07 1.78
CA ALA A 133 20.04 -13.26 2.42
C ALA A 133 20.85 -12.99 3.70
N SER A 134 21.53 -11.83 3.80
CA SER A 134 22.34 -11.45 4.97
C SER A 134 21.71 -10.30 5.79
N LYS A 135 20.47 -9.91 5.48
CA LYS A 135 19.84 -8.71 6.03
C LYS A 135 18.65 -9.00 6.93
N LEU A 136 18.25 -10.27 7.03
CA LEU A 136 17.05 -10.67 7.76
C LEU A 136 17.33 -11.79 8.76
N PRO A 137 16.56 -11.85 9.86
CA PRO A 137 16.57 -13.01 10.75
C PRO A 137 16.18 -14.30 10.00
N PRO A 138 16.71 -15.47 10.39
CA PRO A 138 16.41 -16.75 9.73
C PRO A 138 14.91 -17.13 9.72
N HIS A 139 14.13 -16.61 10.65
CA HIS A 139 12.68 -16.88 10.76
C HIS A 139 11.83 -15.92 9.93
N CYS A 140 12.40 -14.90 9.31
CA CYS A 140 11.66 -13.89 8.57
C CYS A 140 11.01 -14.47 7.31
N HIS A 141 9.72 -14.22 7.15
CA HIS A 141 8.97 -14.59 5.95
C HIS A 141 9.05 -13.49 4.89
N LEU A 142 9.44 -13.87 3.67
CA LEU A 142 9.57 -12.94 2.54
C LEU A 142 8.28 -12.91 1.70
N LEU A 143 7.72 -11.72 1.50
CA LEU A 143 6.62 -11.45 0.58
C LEU A 143 7.16 -10.59 -0.57
N LEU A 144 7.60 -11.24 -1.65
CA LEU A 144 8.31 -10.58 -2.74
C LEU A 144 7.46 -10.49 -4.01
N GLY A 145 7.60 -9.36 -4.69
CA GLY A 145 7.02 -9.08 -6.01
C GLY A 145 5.64 -8.47 -5.98
N THR A 146 5.19 -8.07 -7.16
CA THR A 146 3.95 -7.30 -7.38
C THR A 146 2.67 -8.02 -6.99
N ARG A 147 2.70 -9.35 -6.86
CA ARG A 147 1.57 -10.12 -6.33
C ARG A 147 1.16 -9.70 -4.92
N PHE A 148 2.04 -8.98 -4.21
CA PHE A 148 1.82 -8.43 -2.88
C PHE A 148 1.69 -6.91 -2.90
N ALA A 149 1.54 -6.28 -4.07
CA ALA A 149 1.38 -4.83 -4.18
C ALA A 149 0.16 -4.35 -3.40
N LEU A 150 0.39 -3.36 -2.53
CA LEU A 150 -0.65 -2.80 -1.68
C LEU A 150 -1.51 -1.82 -2.48
N LEU A 151 -2.55 -2.33 -3.13
CA LEU A 151 -3.51 -1.54 -3.89
C LEU A 151 -4.84 -1.44 -3.15
N ARG A 152 -5.48 -0.28 -3.31
CA ARG A 152 -6.84 -0.05 -2.81
C ARG A 152 -7.83 -0.96 -3.54
N PRO A 153 -8.91 -1.40 -2.87
CA PRO A 153 -9.83 -2.42 -3.41
C PRO A 153 -10.53 -2.00 -4.70
N GLU A 154 -10.68 -0.68 -4.96
CA GLU A 154 -11.28 -0.18 -6.19
C GLU A 154 -10.49 -0.57 -7.45
N PHE A 155 -9.17 -0.79 -7.36
CA PHE A 155 -8.37 -1.26 -8.49
C PHE A 155 -8.70 -2.69 -8.89
N ALA A 156 -8.75 -3.60 -7.94
CA ALA A 156 -9.15 -4.98 -8.18
C ALA A 156 -10.59 -5.06 -8.71
N ALA A 157 -11.50 -4.28 -8.12
CA ALA A 157 -12.90 -4.21 -8.54
C ALA A 157 -13.08 -3.68 -9.98
N ALA A 158 -12.28 -2.69 -10.39
CA ALA A 158 -12.34 -2.12 -11.73
C ALA A 158 -11.67 -3.00 -12.79
N ARG A 159 -10.71 -3.85 -12.41
CA ARG A 159 -9.79 -4.56 -13.31
C ARG A 159 -10.49 -5.32 -14.43
N ALA A 160 -11.40 -6.25 -14.11
CA ALA A 160 -12.01 -7.14 -15.10
C ALA A 160 -12.74 -6.34 -16.21
N ARG A 161 -13.54 -5.34 -15.80
CA ARG A 161 -14.26 -4.46 -16.73
C ARG A 161 -13.29 -3.62 -17.57
N THR A 162 -12.24 -3.08 -16.93
CA THR A 162 -11.25 -2.24 -17.61
C THR A 162 -10.49 -3.04 -18.66
N LEU A 163 -10.01 -4.23 -18.34
CA LEU A 163 -9.28 -5.08 -19.28
C LEU A 163 -10.14 -5.52 -20.46
N ALA A 164 -11.41 -5.84 -20.23
CA ALA A 164 -12.35 -6.20 -21.31
C ALA A 164 -12.65 -5.03 -22.27
N ALA A 165 -12.66 -3.80 -21.74
CA ALA A 165 -12.92 -2.59 -22.53
C ALA A 165 -11.66 -2.00 -23.20
N ARG A 166 -10.46 -2.46 -22.80
CA ARG A 166 -9.20 -1.91 -23.28
C ARG A 166 -8.81 -2.48 -24.64
N ALA A 167 -9.30 -1.80 -25.68
CA ALA A 167 -8.92 -2.07 -27.06
C ALA A 167 -8.43 -0.74 -27.67
N PRO A 168 -7.15 -0.40 -27.53
CA PRO A 168 -6.61 0.88 -27.99
C PRO A 168 -6.51 0.87 -29.52
N ASP A 169 -7.57 1.34 -30.17
CA ASP A 169 -7.59 1.64 -31.61
C ASP A 169 -7.09 3.07 -31.91
N ALA A 170 -7.13 3.94 -30.91
CA ALA A 170 -6.64 5.31 -30.98
C ALA A 170 -6.26 5.83 -29.58
N LEU A 171 -5.27 6.71 -29.53
CA LEU A 171 -4.88 7.42 -28.31
C LEU A 171 -5.76 8.67 -28.14
N ARG A 172 -6.79 8.57 -27.29
CA ARG A 172 -7.79 9.63 -27.05
C ARG A 172 -7.60 10.35 -25.73
N ARG A 173 -7.07 9.65 -24.71
CA ARG A 173 -6.94 10.16 -23.34
C ARG A 173 -5.64 9.74 -22.70
N ILE A 174 -4.91 10.72 -22.14
CA ILE A 174 -3.64 10.53 -21.44
C ILE A 174 -3.79 11.00 -20.01
N VAL A 175 -3.40 10.19 -19.03
CA VAL A 175 -3.28 10.63 -17.64
C VAL A 175 -1.81 10.95 -17.33
N VAL A 176 -1.56 12.12 -16.75
CA VAL A 176 -0.23 12.54 -16.27
C VAL A 176 -0.25 12.61 -14.75
N SER A 177 0.54 11.71 -14.11
CA SER A 177 0.64 11.61 -12.64
C SER A 177 2.06 11.25 -12.23
N LEU A 178 2.84 12.23 -11.81
CA LEU A 178 4.25 12.06 -11.45
C LEU A 178 4.48 11.79 -9.94
N GLY A 179 3.40 11.71 -9.14
CA GLY A 179 3.48 11.44 -7.70
C GLY A 179 3.16 12.65 -6.82
N MET A 180 3.54 12.55 -5.54
CA MET A 180 3.14 13.49 -4.48
C MET A 180 4.25 14.47 -4.05
N SER A 181 5.44 14.37 -4.63
CA SER A 181 6.54 15.34 -4.43
C SER A 181 6.34 16.60 -5.30
N ALA A 182 7.29 17.53 -5.29
CA ALA A 182 7.24 18.78 -6.06
C ALA A 182 7.42 18.50 -7.58
N VAL A 183 6.32 18.10 -8.22
CA VAL A 183 6.32 17.64 -9.64
C VAL A 183 5.53 18.57 -10.59
N GLU A 184 5.09 19.73 -10.11
CA GLU A 184 4.25 20.66 -10.86
C GLU A 184 4.96 21.18 -12.13
N THR A 185 6.23 21.58 -12.00
CA THR A 185 7.05 22.06 -13.13
C THR A 185 7.31 20.96 -14.15
N PRO A 186 7.80 19.75 -13.81
CA PRO A 186 7.92 18.65 -14.74
C PRO A 186 6.60 18.29 -15.43
N THR A 187 5.49 18.27 -14.70
CA THR A 187 4.16 18.00 -15.26
C THR A 187 3.77 19.03 -16.31
N ALA A 188 3.92 20.33 -16.00
CA ALA A 188 3.61 21.41 -16.93
C ALA A 188 4.45 21.33 -18.20
N ARG A 189 5.76 21.05 -18.07
CA ARG A 189 6.68 20.89 -19.22
C ARG A 189 6.28 19.73 -20.13
N ILE A 190 5.89 18.58 -19.55
CA ILE A 190 5.39 17.43 -20.31
C ILE A 190 4.14 17.84 -21.11
N VAL A 191 3.11 18.41 -20.46
CA VAL A 191 1.87 18.81 -21.13
C VAL A 191 2.12 19.79 -22.26
N GLN A 192 2.96 20.81 -22.04
CA GLN A 192 3.35 21.77 -23.07
C GLN A 192 4.10 21.10 -24.23
N ALA A 193 4.98 20.13 -23.95
CA ALA A 193 5.69 19.40 -24.97
C ALA A 193 4.74 18.53 -25.83
N LEU A 194 3.76 17.87 -25.20
CA LEU A 194 2.72 17.10 -25.90
C LEU A 194 1.92 17.99 -26.85
N ARG A 195 1.49 19.18 -26.40
CA ARG A 195 0.74 20.12 -27.23
C ARG A 195 1.59 20.68 -28.38
N ARG A 196 2.85 21.04 -28.11
CA ARG A 196 3.78 21.46 -29.21
C ARG A 196 4.04 20.35 -30.22
N ALA A 197 4.01 19.09 -29.78
CA ALA A 197 4.15 17.93 -30.66
C ALA A 197 2.86 17.57 -31.45
N GLY A 198 1.77 18.34 -31.30
CA GLY A 198 0.50 18.13 -31.98
C GLY A 198 -0.33 16.97 -31.45
N ILE A 199 -0.08 16.49 -30.24
CA ILE A 199 -0.90 15.45 -29.60
C ILE A 199 -2.27 16.03 -29.27
N ALA A 200 -3.32 15.50 -29.91
CA ALA A 200 -4.69 15.97 -29.77
C ALA A 200 -5.46 15.30 -28.62
N ALA A 201 -4.94 14.20 -28.05
CA ALA A 201 -5.59 13.48 -26.95
C ALA A 201 -5.93 14.40 -25.77
N ALA A 202 -7.07 14.16 -25.10
CA ALA A 202 -7.38 14.80 -23.84
C ALA A 202 -6.32 14.44 -22.78
N ILE A 203 -5.94 15.40 -21.94
CA ILE A 203 -4.93 15.17 -20.91
C ILE A 203 -5.55 15.45 -19.55
N ASP A 204 -5.54 14.43 -18.69
CA ASP A 204 -5.93 14.52 -17.30
C ASP A 204 -4.67 14.59 -16.42
N ILE A 205 -4.48 15.71 -15.73
CA ILE A 205 -3.40 15.88 -14.76
C ILE A 205 -3.92 15.49 -13.39
N VAL A 206 -3.21 14.60 -12.69
CA VAL A 206 -3.50 14.24 -11.30
C VAL A 206 -2.46 14.89 -10.40
N SER A 207 -2.92 15.69 -9.46
CA SER A 207 -2.11 16.35 -8.42
C SER A 207 -2.65 16.04 -7.04
N ALA A 208 -1.78 15.81 -6.07
CA ALA A 208 -2.18 15.61 -4.68
C ALA A 208 -2.61 16.92 -3.99
N ARG A 209 -2.20 18.06 -4.53
CA ARG A 209 -2.43 19.40 -3.94
C ARG A 209 -2.77 20.42 -5.01
N PRO A 210 -3.49 21.50 -4.62
CA PRO A 210 -3.66 22.66 -5.50
C PRO A 210 -2.30 23.23 -5.95
N SER A 211 -2.23 23.69 -7.20
CA SER A 211 -1.03 24.26 -7.80
C SER A 211 -1.42 25.39 -8.76
N GLU A 212 -0.94 26.58 -8.50
CA GLU A 212 -1.17 27.74 -9.36
C GLU A 212 -0.58 27.52 -10.75
N THR A 213 0.61 26.89 -10.84
CA THR A 213 1.25 26.54 -12.10
C THR A 213 0.38 25.64 -12.96
N LEU A 214 -0.19 24.58 -12.38
CA LEU A 214 -1.07 23.65 -13.08
C LEU A 214 -2.43 24.27 -13.41
N ALA A 215 -2.99 25.09 -12.51
CA ALA A 215 -4.24 25.80 -12.74
C ALA A 215 -4.11 26.80 -13.92
N ALA A 216 -3.02 27.57 -13.98
CA ALA A 216 -2.74 28.49 -15.08
C ALA A 216 -2.54 27.74 -16.42
N LEU A 217 -1.86 26.58 -16.37
CA LEU A 217 -1.68 25.73 -17.57
C LEU A 217 -3.04 25.26 -18.11
N VAL A 218 -3.92 24.74 -17.26
CA VAL A 218 -5.24 24.25 -17.66
C VAL A 218 -6.12 25.38 -18.21
N ALA A 219 -6.07 26.57 -17.60
CA ALA A 219 -6.84 27.73 -18.07
C ALA A 219 -6.47 28.18 -19.49
N THR A 220 -5.24 27.90 -19.94
CA THR A 220 -4.70 28.36 -21.23
C THR A 220 -4.52 27.24 -22.26
N THR A 221 -4.74 25.98 -21.88
CA THR A 221 -4.46 24.82 -22.73
C THR A 221 -5.75 24.01 -22.98
N LYS A 222 -6.15 23.89 -24.22
CA LYS A 222 -7.37 23.16 -24.61
C LYS A 222 -7.29 21.67 -24.28
N ASP A 223 -8.41 21.07 -23.87
CA ASP A 223 -8.58 19.63 -23.58
C ASP A 223 -7.57 19.12 -22.54
N VAL A 224 -7.25 19.96 -21.54
CA VAL A 224 -6.43 19.60 -20.36
C VAL A 224 -7.29 19.81 -19.11
N HIS A 225 -7.34 18.82 -18.24
CA HIS A 225 -8.12 18.83 -17.01
C HIS A 225 -7.22 18.58 -15.80
N LEU A 226 -7.46 19.30 -14.69
CA LEU A 226 -6.73 19.13 -13.44
C LEU A 226 -7.64 18.47 -12.40
N HIS A 227 -7.21 17.32 -11.90
CA HIS A 227 -7.84 16.57 -10.82
C HIS A 227 -6.97 16.69 -9.58
N ILE A 228 -7.50 17.32 -8.55
CA ILE A 228 -6.81 17.52 -7.27
C ILE A 228 -7.32 16.46 -6.31
N ASP A 229 -6.42 15.57 -5.85
CA ASP A 229 -6.71 14.49 -4.91
C ASP A 229 -8.05 13.76 -5.24
N PRO A 230 -8.19 13.21 -6.46
CA PRO A 230 -9.45 12.61 -6.90
C PRO A 230 -9.79 11.40 -6.04
N GLY A 231 -11.03 11.37 -5.54
CA GLY A 231 -11.53 10.28 -4.70
C GLY A 231 -11.57 8.92 -5.42
N ASP A 232 -11.81 8.90 -6.75
CA ASP A 232 -11.83 7.70 -7.57
C ASP A 232 -10.77 7.78 -8.69
N ILE A 233 -9.53 7.55 -8.30
CA ILE A 233 -8.40 7.48 -9.25
C ILE A 233 -8.48 6.23 -10.13
N ALA A 234 -9.10 5.14 -9.66
CA ALA A 234 -9.22 3.92 -10.43
C ALA A 234 -10.13 4.13 -11.65
N ALA A 235 -11.23 4.86 -11.51
CA ALA A 235 -12.09 5.23 -12.65
C ALA A 235 -11.35 6.11 -13.66
N LEU A 236 -10.58 7.10 -13.18
CA LEU A 236 -9.80 7.97 -14.04
C LEU A 236 -8.76 7.19 -14.86
N LEU A 237 -7.97 6.33 -14.22
CA LEU A 237 -6.97 5.48 -14.88
C LEU A 237 -7.61 4.43 -15.79
N SER A 238 -8.80 3.92 -15.44
CA SER A 238 -9.56 2.99 -16.29
C SER A 238 -10.00 3.61 -17.62
N SER A 239 -10.28 4.92 -17.61
CA SER A 239 -10.72 5.66 -18.80
C SER A 239 -9.59 6.13 -19.72
N ALA A 240 -8.34 6.03 -19.27
CA ALA A 240 -7.18 6.48 -20.02
C ALA A 240 -6.63 5.39 -20.95
N ASP A 241 -6.07 5.79 -22.10
CA ASP A 241 -5.40 4.91 -23.05
C ASP A 241 -3.91 4.78 -22.77
N LEU A 242 -3.31 5.82 -22.16
CA LEU A 242 -1.90 5.89 -21.83
C LEU A 242 -1.70 6.68 -20.54
N ALA A 243 -0.77 6.25 -19.71
CA ALA A 243 -0.31 7.03 -18.57
C ALA A 243 1.10 7.57 -18.77
N ILE A 244 1.36 8.76 -18.25
CA ILE A 244 2.72 9.29 -18.05
C ILE A 244 2.90 9.47 -16.56
N GLY A 245 3.84 8.73 -15.97
CA GLY A 245 3.99 8.68 -14.52
C GLY A 245 5.39 8.33 -14.06
N ALA A 246 5.63 8.43 -12.74
CA ALA A 246 6.88 7.96 -12.14
C ALA A 246 6.87 6.44 -11.89
N ALA A 247 8.05 5.87 -11.58
CA ALA A 247 8.21 4.43 -11.27
C ALA A 247 8.00 4.11 -9.78
N GLY A 248 7.13 4.83 -9.09
CA GLY A 248 6.73 4.55 -7.72
C GLY A 248 5.62 3.50 -7.60
N THR A 249 5.01 3.40 -6.42
CA THR A 249 3.92 2.45 -6.11
C THR A 249 2.70 2.57 -7.03
N THR A 250 2.42 3.76 -7.58
CA THR A 250 1.37 3.98 -8.57
C THR A 250 1.59 3.23 -9.89
N SER A 251 2.79 2.70 -10.14
CA SER A 251 3.05 1.80 -11.26
C SER A 251 2.19 0.55 -11.19
N TRP A 252 1.99 0.01 -9.99
CA TRP A 252 1.18 -1.19 -9.79
C TRP A 252 -0.32 -0.92 -9.97
N GLU A 253 -0.79 0.30 -9.66
CA GLU A 253 -2.15 0.75 -9.97
C GLU A 253 -2.40 0.72 -11.49
N ARG A 254 -1.47 1.28 -12.27
CA ARG A 254 -1.51 1.25 -13.74
C ARG A 254 -1.42 -0.17 -14.29
N CYS A 255 -0.52 -0.97 -13.75
CA CYS A 255 -0.38 -2.38 -14.13
C CYS A 255 -1.65 -3.19 -13.84
N CYS A 256 -2.27 -3.00 -12.69
CA CYS A 256 -3.53 -3.65 -12.31
C CYS A 256 -4.64 -3.40 -13.35
N LEU A 257 -4.71 -2.20 -13.89
CA LEU A 257 -5.70 -1.82 -14.90
C LEU A 257 -5.23 -2.06 -16.35
N GLY A 258 -4.08 -2.71 -16.54
CA GLY A 258 -3.51 -2.91 -17.86
C GLY A 258 -3.26 -1.62 -18.62
N LEU A 259 -2.92 -0.52 -17.94
CA LEU A 259 -2.72 0.78 -18.55
C LEU A 259 -1.27 0.94 -19.04
N PRO A 260 -1.02 1.00 -20.36
CA PRO A 260 0.28 1.28 -20.92
C PRO A 260 0.88 2.55 -20.33
N SER A 261 2.19 2.57 -20.10
CA SER A 261 2.81 3.70 -19.41
C SER A 261 4.06 4.21 -20.09
N ILE A 262 4.25 5.52 -20.07
CA ILE A 262 5.55 6.15 -20.21
C ILE A 262 6.01 6.51 -18.80
N VAL A 263 7.13 5.93 -18.39
CA VAL A 263 7.66 6.10 -17.04
C VAL A 263 8.80 7.10 -17.07
N VAL A 264 8.67 8.15 -16.26
CA VAL A 264 9.72 9.16 -16.04
C VAL A 264 10.40 8.85 -14.71
N VAL A 265 11.69 8.53 -14.76
CA VAL A 265 12.50 8.30 -13.55
C VAL A 265 12.88 9.64 -12.95
N LEU A 266 12.32 9.95 -11.79
CA LEU A 266 12.53 11.22 -11.07
C LEU A 266 13.57 11.12 -9.95
N ALA A 267 13.84 9.90 -9.46
CA ALA A 267 14.77 9.65 -8.37
C ALA A 267 15.47 8.28 -8.56
N PRO A 268 16.71 8.11 -8.08
CA PRO A 268 17.50 6.88 -8.28
C PRO A 268 16.85 5.60 -7.76
N ASN A 269 16.11 5.66 -6.66
CA ASN A 269 15.39 4.52 -6.09
C ASN A 269 14.26 3.98 -7.01
N GLN A 270 13.89 4.73 -8.06
CA GLN A 270 12.89 4.31 -9.03
C GLN A 270 13.46 3.47 -10.16
N ASN A 271 14.78 3.46 -10.36
CA ASN A 271 15.43 2.75 -11.47
C ASN A 271 15.09 1.25 -11.52
N PRO A 272 15.16 0.47 -10.43
CA PRO A 272 14.87 -0.96 -10.49
C PRO A 272 13.45 -1.26 -10.99
N ASN A 273 12.45 -0.51 -10.54
CA ASN A 273 11.07 -0.67 -10.99
C ASN A 273 10.89 -0.22 -12.45
N ALA A 274 11.52 0.89 -12.87
CA ALA A 274 11.45 1.38 -14.24
C ALA A 274 12.04 0.35 -15.21
N GLU A 275 13.24 -0.17 -14.92
CA GLU A 275 13.89 -1.21 -15.72
C GLU A 275 13.05 -2.49 -15.80
N ALA A 276 12.44 -2.91 -14.67
CA ALA A 276 11.60 -4.10 -14.64
C ALA A 276 10.34 -3.91 -15.50
N LEU A 277 9.68 -2.75 -15.46
CA LEU A 277 8.55 -2.40 -16.31
C LEU A 277 8.93 -2.38 -17.79
N ALA A 278 10.10 -1.84 -18.12
CA ALA A 278 10.61 -1.84 -19.50
C ALA A 278 10.90 -3.25 -19.99
N ARG A 279 11.59 -4.07 -19.21
CA ARG A 279 11.89 -5.48 -19.55
C ARG A 279 10.64 -6.33 -19.73
N ALA A 280 9.60 -6.07 -18.93
CA ALA A 280 8.31 -6.71 -19.09
C ALA A 280 7.53 -6.25 -20.31
N GLY A 281 7.97 -5.18 -20.98
CA GLY A 281 7.24 -4.56 -22.09
C GLY A 281 6.01 -3.75 -21.67
N ALA A 282 5.86 -3.45 -20.38
CA ALA A 282 4.72 -2.72 -19.81
C ALA A 282 4.88 -1.19 -19.92
N ALA A 283 6.09 -0.69 -20.08
CA ALA A 283 6.37 0.74 -20.14
C ALA A 283 7.50 1.11 -21.11
N VAL A 284 7.44 2.34 -21.62
CA VAL A 284 8.57 3.06 -22.20
C VAL A 284 9.17 3.91 -21.10
N VAL A 285 10.49 3.84 -20.90
CA VAL A 285 11.17 4.53 -19.81
C VAL A 285 12.02 5.68 -20.31
N THR A 286 12.01 6.80 -19.61
CA THR A 286 12.90 7.93 -19.81
C THR A 286 13.36 8.50 -18.47
N GLU A 287 14.60 8.98 -18.40
CA GLU A 287 15.13 9.69 -17.24
C GLU A 287 14.78 11.18 -17.30
N ALA A 288 14.57 11.79 -16.14
CA ALA A 288 14.30 13.22 -16.02
C ALA A 288 15.55 14.10 -16.25
N ALA A 289 16.26 13.85 -17.34
CA ALA A 289 17.40 14.66 -17.81
C ALA A 289 16.92 15.90 -18.59
N PRO A 290 17.76 16.92 -18.82
CA PRO A 290 17.39 18.07 -19.64
C PRO A 290 16.80 17.65 -21.00
N GLY A 291 15.61 18.15 -21.33
CA GLY A 291 14.89 17.82 -22.57
C GLY A 291 14.10 16.51 -22.54
N PHE A 292 13.95 15.87 -21.38
CA PHE A 292 13.20 14.63 -21.24
C PHE A 292 11.75 14.75 -21.72
N GLU A 293 11.13 15.90 -21.59
CA GLU A 293 9.77 16.16 -22.05
C GLU A 293 9.60 16.04 -23.58
N ALA A 294 10.66 16.32 -24.34
CA ALA A 294 10.66 16.08 -25.79
C ALA A 294 10.70 14.58 -26.09
N LYS A 295 11.48 13.79 -25.33
CA LYS A 295 11.52 12.33 -25.44
C LYS A 295 10.17 11.72 -25.06
N VAL A 296 9.50 12.24 -24.02
CA VAL A 296 8.14 11.82 -23.65
C VAL A 296 7.17 12.09 -24.80
N ALA A 297 7.19 13.28 -25.39
CA ALA A 297 6.32 13.63 -26.50
C ALA A 297 6.57 12.76 -27.75
N GLU A 298 7.81 12.44 -28.04
CA GLU A 298 8.20 11.53 -29.13
C GLU A 298 7.68 10.10 -28.86
N ALA A 299 7.84 9.59 -27.62
CA ALA A 299 7.31 8.28 -27.24
C ALA A 299 5.78 8.23 -27.39
N VAL A 300 5.06 9.28 -26.96
CA VAL A 300 3.60 9.39 -27.16
C VAL A 300 3.24 9.34 -28.64
N ARG A 301 3.95 10.12 -29.49
CA ARG A 301 3.70 10.12 -30.93
C ARG A 301 3.95 8.75 -31.56
N SER A 302 5.03 8.09 -31.20
CA SER A 302 5.35 6.73 -31.66
C SER A 302 4.26 5.73 -31.29
N LEU A 303 3.74 5.79 -30.03
CA LEU A 303 2.69 4.92 -29.55
C LEU A 303 1.33 5.23 -30.19
N ALA A 304 1.01 6.49 -30.43
CA ALA A 304 -0.21 6.90 -31.12
C ALA A 304 -0.31 6.32 -32.53
N GLY A 305 0.82 6.13 -33.22
CA GLY A 305 0.90 5.48 -34.53
C GLY A 305 1.03 3.95 -34.50
N ALA A 306 0.97 3.32 -33.33
CA ALA A 306 1.20 1.89 -33.16
C ALA A 306 0.22 1.25 -32.16
N PRO A 307 -1.08 1.12 -32.48
CA PRO A 307 -2.09 0.58 -31.59
C PRO A 307 -1.80 -0.85 -31.14
N GLU A 308 -1.23 -1.69 -31.99
CA GLU A 308 -0.80 -3.05 -31.63
C GLU A 308 0.26 -3.03 -30.50
N ARG A 309 1.16 -2.08 -30.52
CA ARG A 309 2.18 -1.90 -29.48
C ARG A 309 1.52 -1.46 -28.15
N LEU A 310 0.55 -0.56 -28.19
CA LEU A 310 -0.25 -0.19 -27.01
C LEU A 310 -0.98 -1.41 -26.44
N GLY A 311 -1.60 -2.24 -27.30
CA GLY A 311 -2.24 -3.48 -26.89
C GLY A 311 -1.26 -4.46 -26.22
N ALA A 312 -0.09 -4.68 -26.81
CA ALA A 312 0.95 -5.52 -26.23
C ALA A 312 1.42 -5.00 -24.86
N MET A 313 1.64 -3.68 -24.73
CA MET A 313 1.98 -3.04 -23.46
C MET A 313 0.87 -3.21 -22.41
N ALA A 314 -0.40 -3.11 -22.80
CA ALA A 314 -1.53 -3.30 -21.91
C ALA A 314 -1.57 -4.73 -21.34
N HIS A 315 -1.39 -5.74 -22.17
CA HIS A 315 -1.31 -7.14 -21.74
C HIS A 315 -0.11 -7.38 -20.81
N ALA A 316 1.06 -6.85 -21.17
CA ALA A 316 2.26 -6.96 -20.34
C ALA A 316 2.08 -6.31 -18.96
N ALA A 317 1.47 -5.12 -18.90
CA ALA A 317 1.15 -4.44 -17.65
C ALA A 317 0.17 -5.26 -16.80
N ALA A 318 -0.92 -5.75 -17.41
CA ALA A 318 -1.93 -6.55 -16.73
C ALA A 318 -1.36 -7.86 -16.12
N ALA A 319 -0.34 -8.45 -16.74
CA ALA A 319 0.30 -9.66 -16.24
C ALA A 319 1.14 -9.42 -14.97
N LEU A 320 1.56 -8.18 -14.70
CA LEU A 320 2.43 -7.87 -13.57
C LEU A 320 1.69 -7.75 -12.23
N CYS A 321 0.44 -7.28 -12.21
CA CYS A 321 -0.27 -6.99 -10.97
C CYS A 321 -1.76 -7.27 -11.13
N ASP A 322 -2.34 -8.09 -10.25
CA ASP A 322 -3.75 -8.47 -10.27
C ASP A 322 -4.65 -7.64 -9.34
N GLY A 323 -4.07 -6.90 -8.39
CA GLY A 323 -4.79 -6.03 -7.46
C GLY A 323 -5.11 -6.63 -6.09
N ASP A 324 -4.92 -7.94 -5.90
CA ASP A 324 -5.28 -8.66 -4.66
C ASP A 324 -4.14 -8.72 -3.62
N GLY A 325 -3.07 -7.95 -3.82
CA GLY A 325 -1.87 -8.00 -2.99
C GLY A 325 -2.14 -7.66 -1.53
N SER A 326 -2.98 -6.67 -1.24
CA SER A 326 -3.32 -6.28 0.13
C SER A 326 -3.97 -7.42 0.92
N ALA A 327 -4.90 -8.16 0.31
CA ALA A 327 -5.52 -9.33 0.93
C ALA A 327 -4.50 -10.44 1.20
N ARG A 328 -3.59 -10.70 0.25
CA ARG A 328 -2.52 -11.71 0.43
C ARG A 328 -1.54 -11.35 1.55
N VAL A 329 -1.20 -10.07 1.69
CA VAL A 329 -0.35 -9.60 2.79
C VAL A 329 -1.05 -9.80 4.13
N VAL A 330 -2.34 -9.43 4.25
CA VAL A 330 -3.11 -9.66 5.48
C VAL A 330 -3.24 -11.14 5.79
N ASP A 331 -3.51 -12.00 4.79
CA ASP A 331 -3.57 -13.45 4.99
C ASP A 331 -2.23 -14.02 5.48
N ALA A 332 -1.09 -13.51 4.99
CA ALA A 332 0.23 -13.90 5.46
C ALA A 332 0.47 -13.44 6.91
N LEU A 333 0.13 -12.18 7.24
CA LEU A 333 0.21 -11.64 8.60
C LEU A 333 -0.60 -12.49 9.59
N LEU A 334 -1.84 -12.82 9.24
CA LEU A 334 -2.71 -13.63 10.11
C LEU A 334 -2.19 -15.06 10.30
N ARG A 335 -1.59 -15.68 9.25
CA ARG A 335 -0.97 -17.01 9.37
C ARG A 335 0.25 -17.00 10.28
N VAL A 336 1.14 -16.03 10.13
CA VAL A 336 2.34 -15.91 10.98
C VAL A 336 1.93 -15.60 12.41
N SER A 337 0.96 -14.70 12.62
CA SER A 337 0.40 -14.40 13.93
C SER A 337 -0.26 -15.64 14.57
N ALA A 338 -1.00 -16.44 13.80
CA ALA A 338 -1.60 -17.68 14.28
C ALA A 338 -0.55 -18.74 14.65
N GLY A 339 0.56 -18.82 13.91
CA GLY A 339 1.68 -19.71 14.25
C GLY A 339 2.39 -19.34 15.55
N GLN A 340 2.22 -18.12 16.05
CA GLN A 340 2.70 -17.67 17.36
C GLN A 340 1.70 -17.93 18.49
N LEU A 341 0.46 -18.34 18.19
CA LEU A 341 -0.53 -18.73 19.20
C LEU A 341 -0.09 -20.04 19.86
N ARG A 342 0.09 -19.99 21.17
CA ARG A 342 0.29 -21.19 21.99
C ARG A 342 -1.05 -21.61 22.57
N LEU A 343 -1.50 -22.78 22.16
CA LEU A 343 -2.62 -23.42 22.85
C LEU A 343 -2.12 -23.93 24.21
N ARG A 344 -2.82 -23.58 25.27
CA ARG A 344 -2.65 -24.14 26.60
C ARG A 344 -3.97 -24.67 27.09
N THR A 345 -3.93 -25.59 28.00
CA THR A 345 -5.12 -26.06 28.70
C THR A 345 -5.73 -24.87 29.49
N ALA A 346 -7.05 -24.73 29.42
CA ALA A 346 -7.75 -23.74 30.22
C ALA A 346 -7.56 -24.01 31.75
N SER A 347 -7.60 -22.95 32.52
CA SER A 347 -7.49 -22.98 33.98
C SER A 347 -8.73 -22.30 34.61
N ALA A 348 -8.81 -22.34 35.93
CA ALA A 348 -9.88 -21.61 36.66
C ALA A 348 -9.76 -20.09 36.45
N ASP A 349 -8.59 -19.57 36.20
CA ASP A 349 -8.35 -18.14 35.97
C ASP A 349 -8.98 -17.65 34.65
N ASP A 350 -9.27 -18.56 33.72
CA ASP A 350 -9.93 -18.22 32.43
C ASP A 350 -11.46 -18.06 32.58
N ALA A 351 -12.01 -18.30 33.75
CA ALA A 351 -13.48 -18.34 33.95
C ALA A 351 -14.19 -17.05 33.50
N CYS A 352 -13.63 -15.88 33.81
CA CYS A 352 -14.21 -14.59 33.44
C CYS A 352 -14.22 -14.42 31.92
N TYR A 353 -13.08 -14.65 31.28
CA TYR A 353 -12.94 -14.53 29.83
C TYR A 353 -13.84 -15.51 29.06
N LEU A 354 -13.90 -16.75 29.49
CA LEU A 354 -14.75 -17.78 28.88
C LEU A 354 -16.25 -17.46 29.05
N LEU A 355 -16.65 -16.86 30.19
CA LEU A 355 -18.01 -16.39 30.40
C LEU A 355 -18.37 -15.22 29.48
N ASP A 356 -17.47 -14.26 29.32
CA ASP A 356 -17.68 -13.13 28.44
C ASP A 356 -17.84 -13.58 26.98
N LEU A 357 -17.00 -14.49 26.50
CA LEU A 357 -17.14 -15.11 25.18
C LEU A 357 -18.49 -15.86 25.03
N ARG A 358 -18.91 -16.60 26.06
CA ARG A 358 -20.17 -17.34 26.05
C ARG A 358 -21.38 -16.42 26.02
N ASN A 359 -21.29 -15.26 26.68
CA ASN A 359 -22.35 -14.27 26.81
C ASN A 359 -22.31 -13.19 25.71
N ASP A 360 -21.34 -13.21 24.85
CA ASP A 360 -21.27 -12.30 23.68
C ASP A 360 -22.56 -12.41 22.84
N PRO A 361 -23.22 -11.30 22.48
CA PRO A 361 -24.49 -11.33 21.74
C PRO A 361 -24.41 -12.09 20.42
N ALA A 362 -23.29 -11.98 19.67
CA ALA A 362 -23.10 -12.67 18.40
C ALA A 362 -22.90 -14.17 18.62
N ALA A 363 -22.14 -14.57 19.65
CA ALA A 363 -21.94 -15.96 20.01
C ALA A 363 -23.26 -16.61 20.47
N ARG A 364 -24.08 -15.89 21.25
CA ARG A 364 -25.39 -16.37 21.70
C ARG A 364 -26.38 -16.55 20.56
N ALA A 365 -26.38 -15.63 19.58
CA ALA A 365 -27.29 -15.69 18.45
C ALA A 365 -27.16 -16.97 17.61
N VAL A 366 -25.99 -17.61 17.60
CA VAL A 366 -25.72 -18.85 16.88
C VAL A 366 -25.60 -20.08 17.78
N SER A 367 -25.78 -19.90 19.08
CA SER A 367 -25.71 -21.00 20.08
C SER A 367 -27.03 -21.72 20.21
N ARG A 368 -26.98 -23.02 20.60
CA ARG A 368 -28.18 -23.80 20.92
C ARG A 368 -28.95 -23.26 22.14
N GLN A 369 -28.26 -22.59 23.05
CA GLN A 369 -28.82 -21.88 24.19
C GLN A 369 -28.50 -20.39 24.02
N THR A 370 -29.54 -19.59 23.92
CA THR A 370 -29.44 -18.15 23.65
C THR A 370 -29.47 -17.28 24.89
N ASP A 371 -29.78 -17.89 26.06
CA ASP A 371 -29.86 -17.17 27.34
C ASP A 371 -28.48 -16.78 27.87
N VAL A 372 -28.44 -15.68 28.63
CA VAL A 372 -27.23 -15.26 29.36
C VAL A 372 -26.94 -16.27 30.46
N VAL A 373 -25.70 -16.73 30.51
CA VAL A 373 -25.23 -17.66 31.54
C VAL A 373 -24.73 -16.85 32.75
N ALA A 374 -25.28 -17.17 33.93
CA ALA A 374 -24.84 -16.54 35.18
C ALA A 374 -23.47 -17.06 35.63
N TRP A 375 -22.74 -16.23 36.38
CA TRP A 375 -21.39 -16.52 36.88
C TRP A 375 -21.31 -17.85 37.64
N GLU A 376 -22.20 -18.08 38.56
CA GLU A 376 -22.23 -19.29 39.40
C GLU A 376 -22.44 -20.56 38.56
N THR A 377 -23.31 -20.47 37.57
CA THR A 377 -23.58 -21.58 36.63
C THR A 377 -22.36 -21.89 35.79
N HIS A 378 -21.67 -20.84 35.30
CA HIS A 378 -20.49 -20.97 34.48
C HIS A 378 -19.29 -21.53 35.24
N THR A 379 -19.00 -21.02 36.44
CA THR A 379 -17.89 -21.49 37.26
C THR A 379 -18.07 -22.92 37.74
N ALA A 380 -19.29 -23.32 38.09
CA ALA A 380 -19.61 -24.71 38.41
C ALA A 380 -19.46 -25.66 37.20
N TRP A 381 -19.84 -25.19 35.99
CA TRP A 381 -19.63 -25.94 34.75
C TRP A 381 -18.13 -26.05 34.44
N LEU A 382 -17.37 -24.94 34.48
CA LEU A 382 -15.95 -24.93 34.21
C LEU A 382 -15.18 -25.84 35.17
N GLY A 383 -15.47 -25.78 36.47
CA GLY A 383 -14.81 -26.63 37.46
C GLY A 383 -15.03 -28.13 37.19
N ARG A 384 -16.25 -28.55 36.78
CA ARG A 384 -16.49 -29.94 36.37
C ARG A 384 -15.70 -30.33 35.12
N ARG A 385 -15.59 -29.41 34.14
CA ARG A 385 -14.85 -29.68 32.89
C ARG A 385 -13.34 -29.76 33.10
N LEU A 386 -12.78 -28.90 33.94
CA LEU A 386 -11.37 -28.95 34.30
C LEU A 386 -10.98 -30.21 35.11
N ALA A 387 -11.93 -30.80 35.83
CA ALA A 387 -11.70 -32.03 36.59
C ALA A 387 -11.86 -33.31 35.71
N ASP A 388 -12.39 -33.20 34.52
CA ASP A 388 -12.60 -34.33 33.61
C ASP A 388 -11.44 -34.50 32.65
N PRO A 389 -10.59 -35.53 32.77
CA PRO A 389 -9.43 -35.75 31.93
C PRO A 389 -9.79 -36.04 30.47
N ALA A 390 -11.04 -36.36 30.16
CA ALA A 390 -11.51 -36.55 28.78
C ALA A 390 -11.97 -35.25 28.11
N THR A 391 -11.99 -34.12 28.83
CA THR A 391 -12.37 -32.81 28.29
C THR A 391 -11.14 -32.06 27.85
N LEU A 392 -11.11 -31.67 26.58
CA LEU A 392 -10.20 -30.65 26.03
C LEU A 392 -10.90 -29.28 26.16
N LEU A 393 -10.33 -28.39 26.96
CA LEU A 393 -10.69 -26.98 27.05
C LEU A 393 -9.49 -26.10 26.75
#